data_51090a1b4f7e94948c83250cc7729d26
#
_entry.id   51090a1b4f7e94948c83250cc7729d26
#
_cell.length_a   1.000
_cell.length_b   1.000
_cell.length_c   1.000
_cell.angle_alpha   90.00
_cell.angle_beta   90.00
_cell.angle_gamma   90.00
#
_symmetry.space_group_name_H-M   'P 1'
#
loop_
_entity.id
_entity.type
_entity.pdbx_description
1 polymer ?
#
loop_
_entity_poly.entity_id
_entity_poly.type
_entity_poly.pdbx_seq_one_letter_code
_entity_poly.pdbx_strand_id
1 'polypeptide(L)' 'MVVEIGSEIRIRDTSKELYDWAQENLIIPNPQYRERERRGLWVGNTPKYLWLYHVDGSDLIVPTGVGKQVRQFLSEI' A
#
# COMPACT_ATOMS: atom_id res chain seq x y z
N MET A 1 0.14 -14.28 13.13
CA MET A 1 -0.30 -13.05 12.44
C MET A 1 -1.77 -12.82 12.73
N VAL A 2 -2.10 -11.65 13.24
CA VAL A 2 -3.48 -11.30 13.63
C VAL A 2 -3.95 -10.15 12.74
N VAL A 3 -5.16 -10.25 12.20
CA VAL A 3 -5.75 -9.21 11.34
C VAL A 3 -6.88 -8.52 12.09
N GLU A 4 -6.77 -7.21 12.25
CA GLU A 4 -7.82 -6.38 12.87
C GLU A 4 -8.43 -5.51 11.78
N ILE A 5 -9.77 -5.55 11.68
CA ILE A 5 -10.53 -4.81 10.68
C ILE A 5 -11.33 -3.71 11.35
N GLY A 6 -11.14 -2.48 10.87
CA GLY A 6 -11.87 -1.30 11.32
C GLY A 6 -11.94 -0.30 10.17
N SER A 7 -11.69 0.98 10.44
CA SER A 7 -11.57 1.98 9.39
C SER A 7 -10.35 1.72 8.51
N GLU A 8 -9.35 1.02 9.08
CA GLU A 8 -8.19 0.52 8.36
C GLU A 8 -7.99 -0.93 8.76
N ILE A 9 -7.21 -1.67 7.98
CA ILE A 9 -6.86 -3.05 8.29
C ILE A 9 -5.45 -3.06 8.86
N ARG A 10 -5.33 -3.52 10.12
CA ARG A 10 -4.04 -3.66 10.79
C ARG A 10 -3.69 -5.15 10.87
N ILE A 11 -2.54 -5.50 10.32
CA ILE A 11 -2.04 -6.89 10.34
C ILE A 11 -0.85 -6.91 11.30
N ARG A 12 -1.05 -7.57 12.45
CA ARG A 12 -0.03 -7.68 13.49
C ARG A 12 0.93 -8.81 13.18
N ASP A 13 2.19 -8.63 13.55
CA ASP A 13 3.26 -9.61 13.31
C ASP A 13 3.32 -10.03 11.85
N THR A 14 3.42 -9.04 10.97
CA THR A 14 3.41 -9.24 9.52
C THR A 14 4.59 -10.12 9.11
N SER A 15 4.31 -11.15 8.31
CA SER A 15 5.35 -12.01 7.74
C SER A 15 6.17 -11.23 6.71
N LYS A 16 7.41 -11.69 6.50
CA LYS A 16 8.27 -11.07 5.50
C LYS A 16 7.66 -11.18 4.10
N GLU A 17 7.05 -12.31 3.80
CA GLU A 17 6.41 -12.54 2.50
C GLU A 17 5.31 -11.52 2.25
N LEU A 18 4.46 -11.25 3.24
CA LEU A 18 3.40 -10.26 3.10
C LEU A 18 3.97 -8.86 2.96
N TYR A 19 5.01 -8.54 3.73
CA TYR A 19 5.66 -7.25 3.66
C TYR A 19 6.28 -7.01 2.27
N ASP A 20 6.97 -8.00 1.73
CA ASP A 20 7.56 -7.92 0.39
C ASP A 20 6.48 -7.78 -0.67
N TRP A 21 5.37 -8.50 -0.53
CA TRP A 21 4.23 -8.39 -1.43
C TRP A 21 3.66 -6.97 -1.42
N ALA A 22 3.53 -6.37 -0.24
CA ALA A 22 3.02 -5.01 -0.12
C ALA A 22 3.93 -4.00 -0.82
N GLN A 23 5.25 -4.16 -0.69
CA GLN A 23 6.19 -3.29 -1.37
C GLN A 23 6.07 -3.39 -2.90
N GLU A 24 5.76 -4.57 -3.43
CA GLU A 24 5.63 -4.77 -4.86
C GLU A 24 4.28 -4.34 -5.40
N ASN A 25 3.22 -4.45 -4.62
CA ASN A 25 1.85 -4.30 -5.13
C ASN A 25 1.09 -3.09 -4.59
N LEU A 26 1.51 -2.53 -3.45
CA LEU A 26 0.80 -1.43 -2.81
C LEU A 26 1.52 -0.08 -2.95
N ILE A 27 2.52 -0.01 -3.80
CA ILE A 27 3.15 1.24 -4.22
C ILE A 27 2.83 1.42 -5.70
N ILE A 28 2.03 2.45 -6.01
CA ILE A 28 1.55 2.66 -7.37
C ILE A 28 2.04 4.00 -7.90
N PRO A 29 2.19 4.16 -9.22
CA PRO A 29 2.48 5.46 -9.81
C PRO A 29 1.34 6.44 -9.54
N ASN A 30 1.68 7.68 -9.21
CA ASN A 30 0.68 8.71 -8.97
C ASN A 30 0.16 9.27 -10.30
N PRO A 31 -1.14 9.10 -10.62
CA PRO A 31 -1.67 9.62 -11.88
C PRO A 31 -1.55 11.13 -12.01
N GLN A 32 -1.66 11.88 -10.90
CA GLN A 32 -1.51 13.33 -10.92
C GLN A 32 -0.09 13.74 -11.31
N TYR A 33 0.92 13.01 -10.83
CA TYR A 33 2.30 13.29 -11.18
C TYR A 33 2.51 13.08 -12.69
N ARG A 34 2.03 11.96 -13.22
CA ARG A 34 2.14 11.65 -14.64
C ARG A 34 1.43 12.69 -15.51
N GLU A 35 0.25 13.13 -15.08
CA GLU A 35 -0.53 14.12 -15.81
C GLU A 35 0.21 15.46 -15.88
N ARG A 36 0.78 15.91 -14.76
CA ARG A 36 1.54 17.15 -14.70
C ARG A 36 2.82 17.08 -15.51
N GLU A 37 3.53 15.96 -15.42
CA GLU A 37 4.75 15.76 -16.19
C GLU A 37 4.47 15.78 -17.69
N ARG A 38 3.42 15.11 -18.10
CA ARG A 38 3.02 15.06 -19.51
C ARG A 38 2.68 16.46 -20.06
N ARG A 39 2.08 17.30 -19.23
CA ARG A 39 1.71 18.67 -19.60
C ARG A 39 2.84 19.67 -19.45
N GLY A 40 3.98 19.24 -18.93
CA GLY A 40 5.09 20.13 -18.65
C GLY A 40 4.89 21.04 -17.45
N LEU A 41 3.96 20.67 -16.55
CA LEU A 41 3.70 21.45 -15.34
C LEU A 41 4.68 21.10 -14.24
N TRP A 42 4.85 22.04 -13.27
CA TRP A 42 5.73 21.81 -12.15
C TRP A 42 5.18 20.68 -11.26
N VAL A 43 6.03 19.71 -10.92
CA VAL A 43 5.66 18.53 -10.13
C VAL A 43 6.31 18.52 -8.74
N GLY A 44 6.97 19.60 -8.32
CA GLY A 44 7.82 19.61 -7.15
C GLY A 44 7.18 19.13 -5.85
N ASN A 45 5.89 19.43 -5.60
CA ASN A 45 5.17 19.02 -4.39
C ASN A 45 4.25 17.81 -4.63
N THR A 46 4.28 17.23 -5.84
CA THR A 46 3.44 16.09 -6.18
C THR A 46 4.26 14.82 -6.07
N PRO A 47 3.92 13.87 -5.18
CA PRO A 47 4.70 12.65 -5.06
C PRO A 47 4.59 11.81 -6.33
N LYS A 48 5.72 11.22 -6.73
CA LYS A 48 5.77 10.38 -7.93
C LYS A 48 5.04 9.05 -7.74
N TYR A 49 5.07 8.53 -6.51
CA TYR A 49 4.43 7.26 -6.16
C TYR A 49 3.50 7.44 -4.99
N LEU A 50 2.43 6.65 -4.97
CA LEU A 50 1.48 6.58 -3.86
C LEU A 50 1.71 5.29 -3.09
N TRP A 51 1.80 5.42 -1.77
CA TRP A 51 1.99 4.29 -0.86
C TRP A 51 0.64 3.93 -0.27
N LEU A 52 0.13 2.74 -0.60
CA LEU A 52 -1.18 2.27 -0.13
C LEU A 52 -1.07 1.48 1.17
N TYR A 53 0.06 1.58 1.85
CA TYR A 53 0.27 0.96 3.15
C TYR A 53 1.25 1.79 3.96
N HIS A 54 1.27 1.55 5.27
CA HIS A 54 2.37 2.03 6.10
C HIS A 54 2.68 1.01 7.19
N VAL A 55 3.83 1.17 7.82
CA VAL A 55 4.36 0.21 8.79
C VAL A 55 4.43 0.87 10.16
N ASP A 56 3.93 0.20 11.18
CA ASP A 56 4.02 0.61 12.57
C ASP A 56 4.66 -0.52 13.37
N GLY A 57 5.96 -0.42 13.62
CA GLY A 57 6.72 -1.51 14.22
C GLY A 57 6.75 -2.73 13.29
N SER A 58 6.22 -3.85 13.74
CA SER A 58 6.08 -5.06 12.94
C SER A 58 4.67 -5.23 12.36
N ASP A 59 3.82 -4.19 12.47
CA ASP A 59 2.46 -4.22 11.96
C ASP A 59 2.39 -3.56 10.60
N LEU A 60 1.57 -4.14 9.71
CA LEU A 60 1.28 -3.57 8.40
C LEU A 60 -0.13 -2.99 8.43
N ILE A 61 -0.29 -1.73 8.05
CA ILE A 61 -1.58 -1.04 8.05
C ILE A 61 -1.94 -0.67 6.63
N VAL A 62 -3.11 -1.11 6.18
CA VAL A 62 -3.59 -0.87 4.82
C VAL A 62 -5.03 -0.32 4.87
N PRO A 63 -5.43 0.49 3.86
CA PRO A 63 -6.83 0.91 3.76
C PRO A 63 -7.74 -0.29 3.52
N THR A 64 -9.00 -0.18 3.97
CA THR A 64 -9.98 -1.27 3.76
C THR A 64 -10.19 -1.58 2.28
N GLY A 65 -9.99 -0.60 1.40
CA GLY A 65 -10.15 -0.80 -0.04
C GLY A 65 -9.19 -1.82 -0.65
N VAL A 66 -8.03 -2.09 -0.02
CA VAL A 66 -7.09 -3.11 -0.51
C VAL A 66 -7.18 -4.41 0.29
N GLY A 67 -8.12 -4.51 1.23
CA GLY A 67 -8.26 -5.68 2.08
C GLY A 67 -8.53 -6.96 1.31
N LYS A 68 -9.28 -6.85 0.21
CA LYS A 68 -9.58 -7.99 -0.66
C LYS A 68 -8.32 -8.57 -1.29
N GLN A 69 -7.42 -7.71 -1.75
CA GLN A 69 -6.15 -8.12 -2.34
C GLN A 69 -5.25 -8.79 -1.31
N VAL A 70 -5.19 -8.23 -0.11
CA VAL A 70 -4.41 -8.82 0.99
C VAL A 70 -4.97 -10.19 1.37
N ARG A 71 -6.29 -10.31 1.47
CA ARG A 71 -6.94 -11.58 1.79
C ARG A 71 -6.62 -12.64 0.73
N GLN A 72 -6.66 -12.26 -0.54
CA GLN A 72 -6.34 -13.18 -1.63
C GLN A 72 -4.89 -13.66 -1.52
N PHE A 73 -3.97 -12.76 -1.25
CA PHE A 73 -2.57 -13.14 -1.07
C PHE A 73 -2.40 -14.12 0.09
N LEU A 74 -3.06 -13.84 1.22
CA LEU A 74 -2.95 -14.71 2.40
C LEU A 74 -3.55 -16.09 2.17
N SER A 75 -4.51 -16.23 1.28
CA SER A 75 -5.09 -17.54 0.97
C SER A 75 -4.24 -18.35 -0.01
N GLU A 76 -3.28 -17.71 -0.69
CA GLU A 76 -2.39 -18.37 -1.64
C GLU A 76 -1.11 -18.92 -0.99
N ILE A 77 -0.84 -18.53 0.24
CA ILE A 77 0.36 -18.99 0.97
C ILE A 77 -0.01 -19.94 2.16
#